data_c2f5510a3ff9f4a2dc4d02c0178cbfc3
#
_entry.id   c2f5510a3ff9f4a2dc4d02c0178cbfc3
#
_cell.length_a   1.000
_cell.length_b   1.000
_cell.length_c   1.000
_cell.angle_alpha   90.00
_cell.angle_beta   90.00
_cell.angle_gamma   90.00
#
_symmetry.space_group_name_H-M   'P 1'
#
loop_
_entity.id
_entity.type
_entity.pdbx_description
1 polymer ?
#
loop_
_entity_poly.entity_id
_entity_poly.type
_entity_poly.pdbx_seq_one_letter_code
_entity_poly.pdbx_strand_id
1 'polypeptide(L)'
;PADAAQAPRWLHPGRDEASTRTLNGHLLLSSDGRWLYSSETGRDDGSAWVVRRDAQTLRAVAAWQLPGVDAHQMLFDADERHVLVALGGIPRDERGRRVPHKRLAPALLRLDTDSGTVQQRWALEDPRLSVRHMAWSVDGDQRLLGIALQAQHDERQERRNAPMIAVWDGS
;
A
#
# COMPACT_ATOMS: atom_id res chain seq x y z
N PRO A 1 -10.40 20.03 -33.89
CA PRO A 1 -9.08 19.49 -33.78
C PRO A 1 -9.08 18.56 -32.57
N ALA A 2 -8.81 17.27 -32.82
CA ALA A 2 -8.64 16.31 -31.74
C ALA A 2 -7.44 16.81 -30.93
N ASP A 3 -7.65 17.01 -29.61
CA ASP A 3 -6.57 17.27 -28.68
C ASP A 3 -5.53 16.17 -28.88
N ALA A 4 -4.32 16.55 -29.27
CA ALA A 4 -3.23 15.62 -29.37
C ALA A 4 -3.02 15.06 -27.95
N ALA A 5 -3.33 13.78 -27.75
CA ALA A 5 -3.13 13.11 -26.50
C ALA A 5 -1.70 13.40 -26.02
N GLN A 6 -1.56 14.06 -24.88
CA GLN A 6 -0.23 14.31 -24.31
C GLN A 6 0.47 12.98 -24.11
N ALA A 7 1.71 12.89 -24.59
CA ALA A 7 2.53 11.71 -24.39
C ALA A 7 2.67 11.41 -22.88
N PRO A 8 2.70 10.13 -22.47
CA PRO A 8 2.89 9.77 -21.07
C PRO A 8 4.17 10.40 -20.51
N ARG A 9 4.09 10.90 -19.30
CA ARG A 9 5.27 11.35 -18.55
C ARG A 9 5.85 10.19 -17.79
N TRP A 10 7.16 10.14 -17.71
CA TRP A 10 7.88 9.04 -17.09
C TRP A 10 8.71 9.53 -15.91
N LEU A 11 8.70 8.77 -14.81
CA LEU A 11 9.62 8.93 -13.70
C LEU A 11 10.62 7.78 -13.73
N HIS A 12 11.90 8.13 -13.69
CA HIS A 12 13.00 7.18 -13.55
C HIS A 12 13.66 7.41 -12.17
N PRO A 13 13.28 6.65 -11.13
CA PRO A 13 13.67 6.94 -9.74
C PRO A 13 15.19 7.07 -9.52
N GLY A 14 15.99 6.29 -10.24
CA GLY A 14 17.46 6.36 -10.13
C GLY A 14 18.12 7.51 -10.87
N ARG A 15 17.40 8.18 -11.78
CA ARG A 15 17.91 9.30 -12.60
C ARG A 15 17.28 10.64 -12.22
N ASP A 16 15.98 10.65 -12.01
CA ASP A 16 15.20 11.88 -11.86
C ASP A 16 15.08 12.29 -10.39
N GLU A 17 15.30 11.36 -9.47
CA GLU A 17 15.38 11.61 -8.03
C GLU A 17 16.41 10.66 -7.37
N ALA A 18 17.16 11.17 -6.39
CA ALA A 18 18.08 10.36 -5.59
C ALA A 18 17.28 9.53 -4.57
N SER A 19 16.47 8.59 -5.05
CA SER A 19 15.59 7.82 -4.19
C SER A 19 16.34 6.61 -3.61
N THR A 20 16.30 6.49 -2.29
CA THR A 20 16.72 5.30 -1.54
C THR A 20 15.62 4.25 -1.46
N ARG A 21 14.55 4.42 -2.22
CA ARG A 21 13.36 3.56 -2.21
C ARG A 21 13.10 2.97 -3.60
N THR A 22 12.28 1.93 -3.64
CA THR A 22 11.75 1.29 -4.85
C THR A 22 10.23 1.35 -4.84
N LEU A 23 9.64 1.56 -6.02
CA LEU A 23 8.19 1.48 -6.22
C LEU A 23 7.70 0.05 -6.08
N ASN A 24 6.58 -0.15 -5.38
CA ASN A 24 5.93 -1.45 -5.21
C ASN A 24 4.83 -1.73 -6.26
N GLY A 25 4.67 -0.84 -7.24
CA GLY A 25 3.74 -1.02 -8.35
C GLY A 25 2.29 -0.57 -8.07
N HIS A 26 2.01 -0.03 -6.90
CA HIS A 26 0.67 0.49 -6.55
C HIS A 26 0.67 2.00 -6.50
N LEU A 27 -0.30 2.58 -7.21
CA LEU A 27 -0.50 4.03 -7.31
C LEU A 27 -1.95 4.37 -6.98
N LEU A 28 -2.17 5.55 -6.44
CA LEU A 28 -3.48 6.10 -6.12
C LEU A 28 -3.52 7.58 -6.51
N LEU A 29 -4.43 7.97 -7.39
CA LEU A 29 -4.61 9.35 -7.81
C LEU A 29 -5.75 9.99 -7.03
N SER A 30 -5.54 11.20 -6.48
CA SER A 30 -6.62 11.97 -5.84
C SER A 30 -7.72 12.35 -6.84
N SER A 31 -8.96 12.51 -6.38
CA SER A 31 -10.11 12.82 -7.24
C SER A 31 -9.98 14.16 -7.97
N ASP A 32 -9.27 15.13 -7.37
CA ASP A 32 -8.94 16.41 -7.99
C ASP A 32 -7.81 16.33 -9.03
N GLY A 33 -7.19 15.15 -9.18
CA GLY A 33 -6.09 14.90 -10.11
C GLY A 33 -4.76 15.58 -9.74
N ARG A 34 -4.67 16.18 -8.55
CA ARG A 34 -3.49 16.94 -8.12
C ARG A 34 -2.38 16.08 -7.56
N TRP A 35 -2.75 15.04 -6.80
CA TRP A 35 -1.83 14.22 -6.05
C TRP A 35 -1.80 12.77 -6.52
N LEU A 36 -0.60 12.24 -6.68
CA LEU A 36 -0.34 10.84 -6.93
C LEU A 36 0.38 10.25 -5.73
N TYR A 37 -0.20 9.20 -5.15
CA TYR A 37 0.41 8.45 -4.04
C TYR A 37 1.02 7.17 -4.58
N SER A 38 2.23 6.84 -4.13
CA SER A 38 2.90 5.57 -4.44
C SER A 38 3.25 4.82 -3.17
N SER A 39 3.06 3.50 -3.17
CA SER A 39 3.64 2.63 -2.16
C SER A 39 5.07 2.28 -2.53
N GLU A 40 6.00 2.44 -1.60
CA GLU A 40 7.42 2.26 -1.83
C GLU A 40 8.08 1.45 -0.71
N THR A 41 9.24 0.88 -1.01
CA THR A 41 10.06 0.11 -0.05
C THR A 41 11.45 0.72 0.05
N GLY A 42 11.92 0.95 1.28
CA GLY A 42 13.30 1.32 1.56
C GLY A 42 14.27 0.24 1.09
N ARG A 43 15.31 0.63 0.34
CA ARG A 43 16.27 -0.32 -0.24
C ARG A 43 17.13 -1.01 0.80
N ASP A 44 17.52 -0.27 1.85
CA ASP A 44 18.49 -0.73 2.82
C ASP A 44 17.85 -1.55 3.95
N ASP A 45 16.63 -1.18 4.36
CA ASP A 45 15.98 -1.73 5.55
C ASP A 45 14.64 -2.45 5.27
N GLY A 46 14.13 -2.37 4.04
CA GLY A 46 12.85 -2.93 3.66
C GLY A 46 11.63 -2.21 4.25
N SER A 47 11.84 -1.03 4.85
CA SER A 47 10.77 -0.23 5.44
C SER A 47 9.68 0.11 4.43
N ALA A 48 8.44 0.16 4.90
CA ALA A 48 7.30 0.57 4.09
C ALA A 48 7.17 2.09 4.05
N TRP A 49 6.83 2.63 2.88
CA TRP A 49 6.64 4.05 2.65
C TRP A 49 5.39 4.34 1.82
N VAL A 50 4.80 5.50 2.07
CA VAL A 50 3.88 6.17 1.15
C VAL A 50 4.51 7.48 0.73
N VAL A 51 4.55 7.72 -0.58
CA VAL A 51 5.11 8.95 -1.15
C VAL A 51 4.01 9.69 -1.89
N ARG A 52 3.79 10.96 -1.52
CA ARG A 52 2.88 11.86 -2.23
C ARG A 52 3.69 12.64 -3.27
N ARG A 53 3.20 12.62 -4.49
CA ARG A 53 3.81 13.28 -5.65
C ARG A 53 2.84 14.29 -6.26
N ASP A 54 3.36 15.35 -6.81
CA ASP A 54 2.61 16.21 -7.72
C ASP A 54 2.30 15.40 -8.99
N ALA A 55 1.03 15.27 -9.35
CA ALA A 55 0.60 14.41 -10.45
C ALA A 55 1.00 14.94 -11.84
N GLN A 56 1.32 16.24 -11.96
CA GLN A 56 1.75 16.83 -13.22
C GLN A 56 3.24 16.64 -13.47
N THR A 57 4.05 16.78 -12.43
CA THR A 57 5.52 16.73 -12.55
C THR A 57 6.11 15.40 -12.11
N LEU A 58 5.35 14.57 -11.42
CA LEU A 58 5.73 13.32 -10.75
C LEU A 58 6.76 13.49 -9.62
N ARG A 59 7.12 14.74 -9.28
CA ARG A 59 8.07 15.01 -8.20
C ARG A 59 7.48 14.69 -6.84
N ALA A 60 8.27 14.03 -6.00
CA ALA A 60 7.90 13.79 -4.61
C ALA A 60 7.79 15.12 -3.85
N VAL A 61 6.66 15.33 -3.16
CA VAL A 61 6.41 16.50 -2.31
C VAL A 61 6.36 16.14 -0.83
N ALA A 62 6.07 14.88 -0.50
CA ALA A 62 6.15 14.33 0.83
C ALA A 62 6.45 12.82 0.76
N ALA A 63 7.11 12.30 1.79
CA ALA A 63 7.37 10.87 1.93
C ALA A 63 7.25 10.49 3.41
N TRP A 64 6.45 9.48 3.70
CA TRP A 64 6.14 9.04 5.05
C TRP A 64 6.51 7.58 5.25
N GLN A 65 7.41 7.34 6.21
CA GLN A 65 7.74 5.99 6.64
C GLN A 65 6.61 5.42 7.50
N LEU A 66 6.21 4.20 7.20
CA LEU A 66 5.14 3.51 7.91
C LEU A 66 5.72 2.54 8.96
N PRO A 67 4.95 2.24 10.03
CA PRO A 67 5.38 1.30 11.06
C PRO A 67 5.22 -0.16 10.57
N GLY A 68 6.10 -0.59 9.69
CA GLY A 68 6.08 -1.94 9.12
C GLY A 68 6.85 -2.07 7.81
N VAL A 69 6.60 -3.17 7.12
CA VAL A 69 7.24 -3.51 5.85
C VAL A 69 6.21 -3.97 4.83
N ASP A 70 6.59 -3.97 3.54
CA ASP A 70 5.79 -4.51 2.45
C ASP A 70 4.46 -3.73 2.27
N ALA A 71 4.54 -2.39 2.13
CA ALA A 71 3.40 -1.58 1.71
C ALA A 71 2.92 -2.04 0.34
N HIS A 72 1.65 -2.37 0.23
CA HIS A 72 1.06 -2.91 -0.99
C HIS A 72 0.05 -1.94 -1.58
N GLN A 73 -1.21 -2.33 -1.69
CA GLN A 73 -2.23 -1.45 -2.24
C GLN A 73 -2.64 -0.35 -1.26
N MET A 74 -3.11 0.73 -1.83
CA MET A 74 -3.70 1.87 -1.13
C MET A 74 -5.09 2.17 -1.70
N LEU A 75 -6.01 2.63 -0.84
CA LEU A 75 -7.30 3.15 -1.24
C LEU A 75 -7.62 4.41 -0.45
N PHE A 76 -8.26 5.39 -1.07
CA PHE A 76 -8.82 6.50 -0.31
C PHE A 76 -9.98 6.03 0.57
N ASP A 77 -10.06 6.60 1.76
CA ASP A 77 -11.29 6.60 2.55
C ASP A 77 -12.35 7.54 1.91
N ALA A 78 -13.58 7.49 2.38
CA ALA A 78 -14.70 8.23 1.78
C ALA A 78 -14.47 9.73 1.67
N ASP A 79 -13.73 10.29 2.60
CA ASP A 79 -13.46 11.72 2.70
C ASP A 79 -12.19 12.17 1.94
N GLU A 80 -11.44 11.24 1.35
CA GLU A 80 -10.11 11.43 0.75
C GLU A 80 -9.07 12.14 1.64
N ARG A 81 -9.42 12.41 2.89
CA ARG A 81 -8.50 12.94 3.91
C ARG A 81 -7.61 11.86 4.49
N HIS A 82 -7.97 10.60 4.24
CA HIS A 82 -7.24 9.44 4.69
C HIS A 82 -7.03 8.45 3.56
N VAL A 83 -5.92 7.75 3.65
CA VAL A 83 -5.59 6.61 2.79
C VAL A 83 -5.49 5.35 3.66
N LEU A 84 -6.22 4.32 3.27
CA LEU A 84 -6.01 2.97 3.78
C LEU A 84 -4.82 2.36 3.07
N VAL A 85 -3.87 1.81 3.83
CA VAL A 85 -2.65 1.18 3.31
C VAL A 85 -2.60 -0.26 3.75
N ALA A 86 -2.57 -1.18 2.80
CA ALA A 86 -2.31 -2.59 3.06
C ALA A 86 -0.82 -2.80 3.35
N LEU A 87 -0.48 -3.21 4.58
CA LEU A 87 0.85 -3.73 4.88
C LEU A 87 0.83 -5.25 4.76
N GLY A 88 1.57 -5.78 3.80
CA GLY A 88 1.74 -7.21 3.62
C GLY A 88 2.52 -7.85 4.76
N GLY A 89 3.41 -7.08 5.39
CA GLY A 89 4.17 -7.52 6.56
C GLY A 89 5.19 -8.61 6.26
N ILE A 90 5.58 -8.81 4.99
CA ILE A 90 6.53 -9.84 4.58
C ILE A 90 7.92 -9.22 4.49
N PRO A 91 8.84 -9.53 5.43
CA PRO A 91 10.22 -9.09 5.34
C PRO A 91 10.91 -9.69 4.12
N ARG A 92 11.61 -8.86 3.33
CA ARG A 92 12.38 -9.29 2.17
C ARG A 92 13.84 -8.91 2.30
N ASP A 93 14.71 -9.68 1.68
CA ASP A 93 16.14 -9.36 1.55
C ASP A 93 16.38 -8.36 0.40
N GLU A 94 17.62 -7.92 0.22
CA GLU A 94 18.04 -7.00 -0.86
C GLU A 94 17.70 -7.51 -2.27
N ARG A 95 17.49 -8.81 -2.43
CA ARG A 95 17.10 -9.46 -3.67
C ARG A 95 15.58 -9.63 -3.79
N GLY A 96 14.80 -9.07 -2.86
CA GLY A 96 13.34 -9.14 -2.82
C GLY A 96 12.79 -10.51 -2.38
N ARG A 97 13.61 -11.43 -1.90
CA ARG A 97 13.20 -12.76 -1.42
C ARG A 97 12.72 -12.66 0.03
N ARG A 98 11.67 -13.40 0.38
CA ARG A 98 11.22 -13.53 1.77
C ARG A 98 12.36 -13.98 2.66
N VAL A 99 12.56 -13.29 3.79
CA VAL A 99 13.52 -13.68 4.80
C VAL A 99 12.88 -14.72 5.72
N PRO A 100 13.35 -15.99 5.71
CA PRO A 100 12.82 -17.00 6.62
C PRO A 100 13.03 -16.58 8.07
N HIS A 101 12.16 -17.06 8.96
CA HIS A 101 12.23 -16.86 10.41
C HIS A 101 12.03 -15.42 10.93
N LYS A 102 11.86 -14.43 10.07
CA LYS A 102 11.37 -13.11 10.51
C LYS A 102 9.86 -13.15 10.70
N ARG A 103 9.42 -12.58 11.83
CA ARG A 103 7.98 -12.49 12.16
C ARG A 103 7.28 -11.66 11.11
N LEU A 104 6.19 -12.18 10.58
CA LEU A 104 5.25 -11.43 9.74
C LEU A 104 4.46 -10.47 10.62
N ALA A 105 4.19 -9.29 10.10
CA ALA A 105 3.44 -8.25 10.81
C ALA A 105 2.47 -7.51 9.87
N PRO A 106 1.53 -8.24 9.24
CA PRO A 106 0.54 -7.64 8.37
C PRO A 106 -0.38 -6.70 9.14
N ALA A 107 -0.83 -5.67 8.49
CA ALA A 107 -1.79 -4.73 9.06
C ALA A 107 -2.51 -3.94 7.97
N LEU A 108 -3.65 -3.38 8.34
CA LEU A 108 -4.27 -2.28 7.64
C LEU A 108 -3.94 -1.00 8.42
N LEU A 109 -3.49 0.05 7.73
CA LEU A 109 -3.23 1.36 8.32
C LEU A 109 -4.20 2.38 7.76
N ARG A 110 -4.60 3.35 8.60
CA ARG A 110 -5.27 4.57 8.17
C ARG A 110 -4.31 5.74 8.33
N LEU A 111 -3.93 6.35 7.22
CA LEU A 111 -2.93 7.41 7.11
C LEU A 111 -3.62 8.72 6.76
N ASP A 112 -3.32 9.79 7.50
CA ASP A 112 -3.74 11.15 7.15
C ASP A 112 -2.97 11.64 5.92
N THR A 113 -3.69 12.17 4.91
CA THR A 113 -3.09 12.54 3.61
C THR A 113 -2.30 13.84 3.62
N ASP A 114 -2.45 14.67 4.64
CA ASP A 114 -1.72 15.92 4.76
C ASP A 114 -0.43 15.76 5.57
N SER A 115 -0.54 15.14 6.73
CA SER A 115 0.57 15.00 7.68
C SER A 115 1.37 13.70 7.51
N GLY A 116 0.77 12.66 6.92
CA GLY A 116 1.34 11.32 6.88
C GLY A 116 1.27 10.59 8.22
N THR A 117 0.50 11.11 9.18
CA THR A 117 0.35 10.47 10.48
C THR A 117 -0.52 9.23 10.37
N VAL A 118 -0.04 8.10 10.89
CA VAL A 118 -0.85 6.89 11.05
C VAL A 118 -1.79 7.10 12.23
N GLN A 119 -3.09 7.20 11.94
CA GLN A 119 -4.12 7.42 12.93
C GLN A 119 -4.64 6.13 13.53
N GLN A 120 -4.71 5.08 12.73
CA GLN A 120 -5.23 3.78 13.14
C GLN A 120 -4.42 2.65 12.51
N ARG A 121 -4.35 1.54 13.23
CA ARG A 121 -3.68 0.31 12.78
C ARG A 121 -4.49 -0.89 13.25
N TRP A 122 -4.90 -1.71 12.29
CA TRP A 122 -5.59 -2.98 12.55
C TRP A 122 -4.68 -4.13 12.14
N ALA A 123 -4.32 -4.97 13.09
CA ALA A 123 -3.59 -6.21 12.84
C ALA A 123 -4.56 -7.35 12.58
N LEU A 124 -4.19 -8.28 11.72
CA LEU A 124 -4.94 -9.52 11.56
C LEU A 124 -4.72 -10.45 12.76
N GLU A 125 -5.74 -11.23 13.10
CA GLU A 125 -5.64 -12.25 14.16
C GLU A 125 -4.57 -13.30 13.83
N ASP A 126 -4.55 -13.81 12.58
CA ASP A 126 -3.47 -14.66 12.11
C ASP A 126 -2.40 -13.82 11.40
N PRO A 127 -1.22 -13.63 12.01
CA PRO A 127 -0.13 -12.84 11.41
C PRO A 127 0.49 -13.47 10.16
N ARG A 128 0.10 -14.70 9.81
CA ARG A 128 0.56 -15.39 8.58
C ARG A 128 -0.33 -15.09 7.38
N LEU A 129 -1.31 -14.19 7.51
CA LEU A 129 -2.17 -13.72 6.44
C LEU A 129 -1.70 -12.33 5.97
N SER A 130 -0.96 -12.28 4.89
CA SER A 130 -0.48 -11.02 4.33
C SER A 130 -1.62 -10.24 3.66
N VAL A 131 -1.83 -8.98 4.05
CA VAL A 131 -2.81 -8.08 3.42
C VAL A 131 -2.27 -7.63 2.06
N ARG A 132 -3.08 -7.75 1.00
CA ARG A 132 -2.64 -7.46 -0.37
C ARG A 132 -3.49 -6.40 -1.05
N HIS A 133 -4.64 -6.80 -1.54
CA HIS A 133 -5.52 -5.92 -2.29
C HIS A 133 -6.80 -5.64 -1.52
N MET A 134 -7.37 -4.51 -1.82
CA MET A 134 -8.57 -4.02 -1.17
C MET A 134 -9.51 -3.42 -2.19
N ALA A 135 -10.80 -3.49 -1.92
CA ALA A 135 -11.81 -2.83 -2.74
C ALA A 135 -12.96 -2.37 -1.84
N TRP A 136 -13.44 -1.14 -2.08
CA TRP A 136 -14.67 -0.69 -1.46
C TRP A 136 -15.88 -1.25 -2.19
N SER A 137 -16.87 -1.67 -1.42
CA SER A 137 -18.23 -1.89 -1.87
C SER A 137 -19.15 -0.97 -1.10
N VAL A 138 -20.25 -0.58 -1.73
CA VAL A 138 -21.33 0.17 -1.10
C VAL A 138 -22.58 -0.68 -1.19
N ASP A 139 -23.20 -0.95 -0.06
CA ASP A 139 -24.48 -1.64 0.04
C ASP A 139 -25.43 -0.76 0.89
N GLY A 140 -26.33 -0.05 0.22
CA GLY A 140 -27.14 0.99 0.85
C GLY A 140 -26.28 2.08 1.48
N ASP A 141 -26.45 2.29 2.80
CA ASP A 141 -25.66 3.25 3.58
C ASP A 141 -24.37 2.66 4.19
N GLN A 142 -24.15 1.36 4.00
CA GLN A 142 -22.95 0.67 4.53
C GLN A 142 -21.85 0.66 3.49
N ARG A 143 -20.63 0.99 3.93
CA ARG A 143 -19.40 0.76 3.17
C ARG A 143 -18.70 -0.46 3.74
N LEU A 144 -18.42 -1.41 2.86
CA LEU A 144 -17.68 -2.63 3.20
C LEU A 144 -16.35 -2.62 2.48
N LEU A 145 -15.28 -2.94 3.19
CA LEU A 145 -13.95 -3.13 2.63
C LEU A 145 -13.69 -4.61 2.41
N GLY A 146 -13.67 -5.04 1.15
CA GLY A 146 -13.16 -6.35 0.78
C GLY A 146 -11.63 -6.35 0.81
N ILE A 147 -11.03 -7.35 1.45
CA ILE A 147 -9.58 -7.48 1.63
C ILE A 147 -9.15 -8.84 1.10
N ALA A 148 -8.26 -8.84 0.10
CA ALA A 148 -7.61 -10.05 -0.38
C ALA A 148 -6.38 -10.37 0.48
N LEU A 149 -6.29 -11.61 0.90
CA LEU A 149 -5.27 -12.14 1.80
C LEU A 149 -4.39 -13.15 1.08
N GLN A 150 -3.10 -13.16 1.40
CA GLN A 150 -2.16 -14.15 0.92
C GLN A 150 -1.60 -14.97 2.08
N ALA A 151 -1.88 -16.27 2.11
CA ALA A 151 -1.37 -17.18 3.13
C ALA A 151 0.15 -17.35 3.03
N GLN A 152 0.83 -17.12 4.15
CA GLN A 152 2.28 -17.24 4.33
C GLN A 152 2.65 -18.40 5.28
N HIS A 153 1.73 -19.32 5.53
CA HIS A 153 1.95 -20.51 6.34
C HIS A 153 3.05 -21.40 5.74
N ASP A 154 3.83 -22.04 6.56
CA ASP A 154 4.91 -22.91 6.10
C ASP A 154 4.35 -24.23 5.56
N GLU A 155 3.35 -24.79 6.22
CA GLU A 155 2.72 -26.04 5.81
C GLU A 155 1.75 -25.85 4.64
N ARG A 156 1.87 -26.71 3.63
CA ARG A 156 1.03 -26.66 2.41
C ARG A 156 -0.45 -26.81 2.71
N GLN A 157 -0.81 -27.67 3.66
CA GLN A 157 -2.21 -27.92 4.05
C GLN A 157 -2.80 -26.69 4.75
N GLU A 158 -2.06 -26.03 5.64
CA GLU A 158 -2.49 -24.79 6.28
C GLU A 158 -2.71 -23.69 5.25
N ARG A 159 -1.79 -23.50 4.30
CA ARG A 159 -1.96 -22.53 3.21
C ARG A 159 -3.23 -22.77 2.39
N ARG A 160 -3.59 -24.04 2.14
CA ARG A 160 -4.80 -24.37 1.37
C ARG A 160 -6.08 -24.08 2.13
N ASN A 161 -6.06 -24.19 3.45
CA ASN A 161 -7.21 -24.00 4.32
C ASN A 161 -7.32 -22.56 4.85
N ALA A 162 -6.30 -21.73 4.64
CA ALA A 162 -6.28 -20.36 5.12
C ALA A 162 -7.31 -19.49 4.39
N PRO A 163 -7.95 -18.53 5.07
CA PRO A 163 -8.86 -17.61 4.43
C PRO A 163 -8.11 -16.74 3.38
N MET A 164 -8.77 -16.52 2.25
CA MET A 164 -8.22 -15.70 1.15
C MET A 164 -8.88 -14.33 1.08
N ILE A 165 -10.02 -14.16 1.71
CA ILE A 165 -10.82 -12.93 1.68
C ILE A 165 -11.31 -12.64 3.09
N ALA A 166 -11.23 -11.37 3.47
CA ALA A 166 -11.89 -10.81 4.63
C ALA A 166 -12.80 -9.65 4.20
N VAL A 167 -13.81 -9.36 4.99
CA VAL A 167 -14.65 -8.18 4.85
C VAL A 167 -14.61 -7.41 6.15
N TRP A 168 -14.42 -6.12 6.06
CA TRP A 168 -14.40 -5.21 7.21
C TRP A 168 -15.40 -4.07 6.99
N ASP A 169 -16.15 -3.74 8.02
CA ASP A 169 -17.22 -2.73 8.02
C ASP A 169 -16.78 -1.36 8.56
N GLY A 170 -15.51 -1.22 8.92
CA GLY A 170 -14.96 0.04 9.42
C GLY A 170 -15.05 0.22 10.94
N SER A 171 -15.57 -0.78 11.68
CA SER A 171 -15.70 -0.75 13.15
C SER A 171 -14.43 -1.25 13.88
#